data_809b977e36049ecd2ec7e2b039211ae2
#
_entry.id   809b977e36049ecd2ec7e2b039211ae2
#
_cell.length_a   1.000
_cell.length_b   1.000
_cell.length_c   1.000
_cell.angle_alpha   90.00
_cell.angle_beta   90.00
_cell.angle_gamma   90.00
#
_symmetry.space_group_name_H-M   'P 1'
#
loop_
_entity.id
_entity.type
_entity.pdbx_description
1 polymer ?
#
loop_
_entity_poly.entity_id
_entity_poly.type
_entity_poly.pdbx_seq_one_letter_code
_entity_poly.pdbx_strand_id
1 'polypeptide(L)'
;MMPTSYLLHISNLIANGTTTISEQKPGGQVPELSWVNIAAASGFILINGVISLLLGLKLEKSLFIAAIRCLVQLTIMGYILEDVFRARQPGLVFLMSFVLIILGSYETVYNKAKQSYPGMFLSVLLSTGCSTLLIGVIGSKWAMAQSPFWLPETFIPVMGMLVGNVMSGMAVALSSCLSSVGSHKEHIETYLAFGASRWEAGQSVAVEAVRLAMLPTINQMSVIGLISIPGMMTGQILGGAPVMNAVRYQQIIMFLISASTALGVLSAVAACIRVMIDRQHRLRPERIVNGRASIFRDIKSLFISAWKLLKYLVCCCRPQRKDTDEDYHVDHEDQRQPLLDN
;
A
#
# COMPACT_ATOMS: atom_id res chain seq x y z
N MET A 1 60.04 -50.45 -9.38
CA MET A 1 60.68 -49.19 -9.88
C MET A 1 59.79 -48.70 -11.02
N MET A 2 58.89 -47.73 -10.79
CA MET A 2 58.11 -47.05 -11.84
C MET A 2 59.03 -45.99 -12.51
N PRO A 3 59.00 -45.88 -13.82
CA PRO A 3 59.92 -44.96 -14.55
C PRO A 3 59.38 -43.49 -14.27
N THR A 4 60.37 -42.65 -13.95
CA THR A 4 60.21 -41.20 -13.61
C THR A 4 59.54 -40.40 -14.69
N SER A 5 59.38 -40.91 -15.92
CA SER A 5 58.70 -40.29 -17.03
C SER A 5 57.16 -40.20 -16.81
N TYR A 6 56.51 -41.07 -16.04
CA TYR A 6 55.12 -41.04 -15.77
C TYR A 6 54.71 -39.93 -14.71
N LEU A 7 55.65 -39.69 -13.77
CA LEU A 7 55.43 -38.62 -12.76
C LEU A 7 55.55 -37.22 -13.41
N LEU A 8 56.41 -37.06 -14.38
CA LEU A 8 56.50 -35.80 -15.15
C LEU A 8 55.31 -35.57 -16.07
N HIS A 9 54.73 -36.64 -16.63
CA HIS A 9 53.48 -36.51 -17.42
C HIS A 9 52.27 -36.16 -16.60
N ILE A 10 52.16 -36.70 -15.39
CA ILE A 10 51.07 -36.39 -14.43
C ILE A 10 51.25 -34.97 -13.89
N SER A 11 52.46 -34.52 -13.59
CA SER A 11 52.74 -33.16 -13.13
C SER A 11 52.44 -32.12 -14.23
N ASN A 12 52.72 -32.41 -15.48
CA ASN A 12 52.37 -31.55 -16.62
C ASN A 12 50.86 -31.55 -16.93
N LEU A 13 50.16 -32.66 -16.69
CA LEU A 13 48.69 -32.72 -16.79
C LEU A 13 48.00 -31.94 -15.65
N ILE A 14 48.60 -31.96 -14.45
CA ILE A 14 48.10 -31.16 -13.32
C ILE A 14 48.46 -29.69 -13.50
N ALA A 15 49.63 -29.35 -14.01
CA ALA A 15 50.05 -27.98 -14.30
C ALA A 15 49.27 -27.34 -15.47
N ASN A 16 48.89 -28.12 -16.48
CA ASN A 16 48.03 -27.67 -17.59
C ASN A 16 46.53 -27.79 -17.26
N GLY A 17 46.13 -28.50 -16.19
CA GLY A 17 44.79 -28.55 -15.68
C GLY A 17 44.41 -27.36 -14.80
N THR A 18 45.38 -26.50 -14.42
CA THR A 18 45.16 -25.13 -13.93
C THR A 18 45.05 -24.13 -15.08
N THR A 19 44.50 -24.55 -16.25
CA THR A 19 43.87 -23.59 -17.13
C THR A 19 42.75 -22.93 -16.33
N THR A 20 43.04 -21.68 -15.95
CA THR A 20 42.03 -20.64 -15.74
C THR A 20 40.63 -21.19 -15.93
N ILE A 21 40.01 -21.62 -14.84
CA ILE A 21 38.58 -21.49 -14.71
C ILE A 21 38.41 -19.97 -14.83
N SER A 22 38.31 -19.47 -16.07
CA SER A 22 37.67 -18.21 -16.33
C SER A 22 36.37 -18.38 -15.60
N GLU A 23 36.17 -17.61 -14.52
CA GLU A 23 34.88 -17.38 -13.95
C GLU A 23 33.99 -16.93 -15.12
N GLN A 24 33.40 -17.89 -15.77
CA GLN A 24 32.34 -17.67 -16.72
C GLN A 24 31.22 -17.16 -15.85
N LYS A 25 31.19 -15.81 -15.72
CA LYS A 25 30.04 -15.11 -15.17
C LYS A 25 28.82 -15.84 -15.73
N PRO A 26 27.96 -16.45 -14.91
CA PRO A 26 26.73 -17.05 -15.37
C PRO A 26 25.71 -15.92 -15.63
N GLY A 27 26.10 -15.04 -16.54
CA GLY A 27 25.20 -14.06 -17.13
C GLY A 27 24.99 -14.54 -18.56
N GLY A 28 23.94 -15.36 -18.75
CA GLY A 28 23.39 -15.54 -20.08
C GLY A 28 23.14 -14.13 -20.64
N GLN A 29 23.62 -13.87 -21.87
CA GLN A 29 23.34 -12.61 -22.55
C GLN A 29 21.84 -12.43 -22.55
N VAL A 30 21.34 -11.48 -21.74
CA VAL A 30 19.92 -11.13 -21.74
C VAL A 30 19.64 -10.57 -23.13
N PRO A 31 18.78 -11.21 -23.94
CA PRO A 31 18.50 -10.72 -25.30
C PRO A 31 17.99 -9.29 -25.22
N GLU A 32 18.51 -8.42 -26.06
CA GLU A 32 17.99 -7.05 -26.19
C GLU A 32 16.55 -7.10 -26.69
N LEU A 33 15.62 -6.70 -25.83
CA LEU A 33 14.19 -6.70 -26.15
C LEU A 33 13.85 -5.45 -26.96
N SER A 34 13.34 -5.68 -28.17
CA SER A 34 12.85 -4.62 -29.06
C SER A 34 11.37 -4.31 -28.80
N TRP A 35 10.93 -3.13 -29.23
CA TRP A 35 9.52 -2.74 -29.25
C TRP A 35 8.64 -3.73 -30.02
N VAL A 36 9.19 -4.44 -31.00
CA VAL A 36 8.51 -5.52 -31.74
C VAL A 36 8.11 -6.66 -30.83
N ASN A 37 8.97 -7.03 -29.84
CA ASN A 37 8.66 -8.09 -28.90
C ASN A 37 7.50 -7.70 -27.96
N ILE A 38 7.43 -6.41 -27.59
CA ILE A 38 6.31 -5.88 -26.81
C ILE A 38 5.00 -5.89 -27.62
N ALA A 39 5.08 -5.50 -28.90
CA ALA A 39 3.93 -5.57 -29.80
C ALA A 39 3.43 -7.01 -29.99
N ALA A 40 4.34 -7.97 -30.15
CA ALA A 40 3.99 -9.41 -30.25
C ALA A 40 3.33 -9.90 -28.95
N ALA A 41 3.87 -9.52 -27.78
CA ALA A 41 3.29 -9.87 -26.49
C ALA A 41 1.91 -9.24 -26.26
N SER A 42 1.67 -8.03 -26.79
CA SER A 42 0.34 -7.39 -26.72
C SER A 42 -0.75 -8.16 -27.48
N GLY A 43 -0.36 -9.01 -28.45
CA GLY A 43 -1.26 -9.91 -29.14
C GLY A 43 -2.00 -10.89 -28.20
N PHE A 44 -1.37 -11.31 -27.11
CA PHE A 44 -2.04 -12.15 -26.10
C PHE A 44 -3.17 -11.41 -25.37
N ILE A 45 -3.04 -10.10 -25.21
CA ILE A 45 -4.12 -9.27 -24.63
C ILE A 45 -5.31 -9.18 -25.59
N LEU A 46 -5.06 -9.16 -26.92
CA LEU A 46 -6.11 -9.17 -27.92
C LEU A 46 -6.89 -10.50 -27.89
N ILE A 47 -6.22 -11.63 -27.65
CA ILE A 47 -6.88 -12.94 -27.47
C ILE A 47 -7.87 -12.88 -26.31
N ASN A 48 -7.44 -12.35 -25.14
CA ASN A 48 -8.32 -12.15 -24.00
C ASN A 48 -9.50 -11.21 -24.32
N GLY A 49 -9.26 -10.17 -25.11
CA GLY A 49 -10.31 -9.27 -25.59
C GLY A 49 -11.36 -9.99 -26.46
N VAL A 50 -10.92 -10.84 -27.37
CA VAL A 50 -11.80 -11.66 -28.23
C VAL A 50 -12.62 -12.65 -27.38
N ILE A 51 -11.99 -13.32 -26.43
CA ILE A 51 -12.69 -14.23 -25.50
C ILE A 51 -13.76 -13.45 -24.70
N SER A 52 -13.44 -12.23 -24.24
CA SER A 52 -14.40 -11.37 -23.53
C SER A 52 -15.60 -11.00 -24.41
N LEU A 53 -15.37 -10.71 -25.68
CA LEU A 53 -16.43 -10.43 -26.65
C LEU A 53 -17.30 -11.66 -26.92
N LEU A 54 -16.70 -12.82 -27.16
CA LEU A 54 -17.40 -14.06 -27.44
C LEU A 54 -18.28 -14.52 -26.26
N LEU A 55 -17.79 -14.35 -25.03
CA LEU A 55 -18.51 -14.71 -23.81
C LEU A 55 -19.40 -13.57 -23.27
N GLY A 56 -19.43 -12.40 -23.90
CA GLY A 56 -20.26 -11.27 -23.46
C GLY A 56 -19.88 -10.68 -22.10
N LEU A 57 -18.62 -10.86 -21.66
CA LEU A 57 -18.14 -10.43 -20.33
C LEU A 57 -18.02 -8.90 -20.19
N LYS A 58 -18.07 -8.14 -21.29
CA LYS A 58 -17.93 -6.67 -21.34
C LYS A 58 -16.65 -6.12 -20.70
N LEU A 59 -15.57 -6.94 -20.69
CA LEU A 59 -14.27 -6.57 -20.09
C LEU A 59 -13.30 -5.99 -21.10
N GLU A 60 -13.56 -6.07 -22.39
CA GLU A 60 -12.67 -5.68 -23.49
C GLU A 60 -12.19 -4.25 -23.37
N LYS A 61 -13.09 -3.30 -23.08
CA LYS A 61 -12.74 -1.87 -22.91
C LYS A 61 -11.81 -1.65 -21.71
N SER A 62 -12.13 -2.27 -20.59
CA SER A 62 -11.31 -2.15 -19.36
C SER A 62 -9.93 -2.76 -19.56
N LEU A 63 -9.84 -3.90 -20.26
CA LEU A 63 -8.59 -4.60 -20.53
C LEU A 63 -7.69 -3.75 -21.45
N PHE A 64 -8.26 -3.19 -22.53
CA PHE A 64 -7.52 -2.37 -23.48
C PHE A 64 -6.99 -1.07 -22.83
N ILE A 65 -7.83 -0.38 -22.06
CA ILE A 65 -7.43 0.83 -21.32
C ILE A 65 -6.32 0.48 -20.31
N ALA A 66 -6.45 -0.65 -19.60
CA ALA A 66 -5.43 -1.09 -18.64
C ALA A 66 -4.10 -1.42 -19.32
N ALA A 67 -4.13 -2.04 -20.50
CA ALA A 67 -2.93 -2.37 -21.27
C ALA A 67 -2.18 -1.12 -21.74
N ILE A 68 -2.90 -0.15 -22.33
CA ILE A 68 -2.29 1.13 -22.75
C ILE A 68 -1.72 1.87 -21.54
N ARG A 69 -2.49 1.94 -20.44
CA ARG A 69 -2.05 2.57 -19.19
C ARG A 69 -0.78 1.92 -18.66
N CYS A 70 -0.69 0.59 -18.69
CA CYS A 70 0.48 -0.17 -18.25
C CYS A 70 1.72 0.19 -19.08
N LEU A 71 1.61 0.19 -20.43
CA LEU A 71 2.72 0.55 -21.31
C LEU A 71 3.21 1.97 -21.05
N VAL A 72 2.30 2.94 -21.02
CA VAL A 72 2.65 4.35 -20.79
C VAL A 72 3.29 4.56 -19.41
N GLN A 73 2.68 3.99 -18.36
CA GLN A 73 3.19 4.15 -16.99
C GLN A 73 4.57 3.53 -16.81
N LEU A 74 4.81 2.32 -17.33
CA LEU A 74 6.12 1.67 -17.24
C LEU A 74 7.19 2.44 -18.02
N THR A 75 6.88 2.95 -19.19
CA THR A 75 7.82 3.74 -19.99
C THR A 75 8.20 5.04 -19.29
N ILE A 76 7.21 5.79 -18.81
CA ILE A 76 7.46 7.03 -18.06
C ILE A 76 8.28 6.75 -16.81
N MET A 77 7.90 5.70 -16.05
CA MET A 77 8.60 5.32 -14.82
C MET A 77 10.06 4.91 -15.10
N GLY A 78 10.31 4.22 -16.23
CA GLY A 78 11.66 3.85 -16.63
C GLY A 78 12.57 5.08 -16.82
N TYR A 79 12.11 6.09 -17.53
CA TYR A 79 12.87 7.33 -17.70
C TYR A 79 13.13 8.06 -16.38
N ILE A 80 12.09 8.19 -15.53
CA ILE A 80 12.23 8.86 -14.23
C ILE A 80 13.22 8.12 -13.33
N LEU A 81 13.15 6.77 -13.30
CA LEU A 81 14.07 5.98 -12.49
C LEU A 81 15.52 6.12 -12.91
N GLU A 82 15.79 6.19 -14.22
CA GLU A 82 17.15 6.36 -14.74
C GLU A 82 17.79 7.64 -14.20
N ASP A 83 17.06 8.76 -14.22
CA ASP A 83 17.54 10.05 -13.71
C ASP A 83 17.74 10.02 -12.18
N VAL A 84 16.82 9.40 -11.44
CA VAL A 84 16.91 9.28 -9.98
C VAL A 84 18.08 8.38 -9.56
N PHE A 85 18.34 7.29 -10.29
CA PHE A 85 19.44 6.38 -10.00
C PHE A 85 20.80 7.06 -10.28
N ARG A 86 20.90 7.90 -11.30
CA ARG A 86 22.10 8.69 -11.59
C ARG A 86 22.36 9.78 -10.52
N ALA A 87 21.30 10.44 -10.05
CA ALA A 87 21.43 11.54 -9.11
C ALA A 87 21.85 11.10 -7.69
N ARG A 88 21.51 9.87 -7.26
CA ARG A 88 21.83 9.29 -5.93
C ARG A 88 21.64 10.24 -4.77
N GLN A 89 20.57 11.06 -4.81
CA GLN A 89 20.25 12.00 -3.76
C GLN A 89 19.14 11.46 -2.84
N PRO A 90 19.33 11.46 -1.51
CA PRO A 90 18.32 10.93 -0.58
C PRO A 90 16.99 11.67 -0.69
N GLY A 91 17.01 12.99 -0.92
CA GLY A 91 15.79 13.78 -1.07
C GLY A 91 14.90 13.33 -2.22
N LEU A 92 15.48 12.96 -3.37
CA LEU A 92 14.73 12.45 -4.53
C LEU A 92 14.12 11.09 -4.23
N VAL A 93 14.81 10.21 -3.49
CA VAL A 93 14.31 8.88 -3.13
C VAL A 93 13.07 8.99 -2.24
N PHE A 94 13.11 9.86 -1.21
CA PHE A 94 11.97 10.10 -0.34
C PHE A 94 10.83 10.80 -1.08
N LEU A 95 11.12 11.75 -1.97
CA LEU A 95 10.12 12.41 -2.80
C LEU A 95 9.40 11.40 -3.71
N MET A 96 10.15 10.52 -4.39
CA MET A 96 9.58 9.47 -5.22
C MET A 96 8.73 8.49 -4.41
N SER A 97 9.20 8.09 -3.23
CA SER A 97 8.42 7.22 -2.33
C SER A 97 7.11 7.90 -1.90
N PHE A 98 7.14 9.19 -1.61
CA PHE A 98 5.95 9.97 -1.27
C PHE A 98 4.96 10.07 -2.43
N VAL A 99 5.46 10.30 -3.65
CA VAL A 99 4.64 10.29 -4.87
C VAL A 99 3.98 8.93 -5.08
N LEU A 100 4.72 7.81 -4.90
CA LEU A 100 4.17 6.46 -4.98
C LEU A 100 3.06 6.22 -3.97
N ILE A 101 3.21 6.69 -2.72
CA ILE A 101 2.19 6.57 -1.67
C ILE A 101 0.93 7.35 -2.04
N ILE A 102 1.07 8.59 -2.55
CA ILE A 102 -0.07 9.39 -3.00
C ILE A 102 -0.79 8.71 -4.15
N LEU A 103 -0.06 8.26 -5.18
CA LEU A 103 -0.63 7.58 -6.34
C LEU A 103 -1.31 6.27 -5.96
N GLY A 104 -0.70 5.47 -5.06
CA GLY A 104 -1.29 4.24 -4.54
C GLY A 104 -2.57 4.50 -3.75
N SER A 105 -2.59 5.53 -2.91
CA SER A 105 -3.78 5.93 -2.16
C SER A 105 -4.89 6.44 -3.07
N TYR A 106 -4.54 7.23 -4.08
CA TYR A 106 -5.46 7.70 -5.12
C TYR A 106 -6.09 6.52 -5.88
N GLU A 107 -5.28 5.58 -6.35
CA GLU A 107 -5.73 4.41 -7.07
C GLU A 107 -6.66 3.52 -6.22
N THR A 108 -6.35 3.37 -4.92
CA THR A 108 -7.16 2.61 -3.97
C THR A 108 -8.56 3.18 -3.84
N VAL A 109 -8.66 4.49 -3.65
CA VAL A 109 -9.93 5.16 -3.30
C VAL A 109 -10.80 5.41 -4.54
N TYR A 110 -10.19 5.87 -5.64
CA TYR A 110 -10.97 6.32 -6.80
C TYR A 110 -11.16 5.26 -7.88
N ASN A 111 -10.25 4.30 -7.99
CA ASN A 111 -10.32 3.28 -9.03
C ASN A 111 -10.72 1.89 -8.53
N LYS A 112 -10.22 1.47 -7.35
CA LYS A 112 -10.44 0.12 -6.85
C LYS A 112 -11.62 0.00 -5.88
N ALA A 113 -11.87 1.01 -5.03
CA ALA A 113 -12.96 0.96 -4.07
C ALA A 113 -14.32 1.06 -4.76
N LYS A 114 -15.24 0.14 -4.41
CA LYS A 114 -16.63 0.12 -4.92
C LYS A 114 -17.54 1.06 -4.15
N GLN A 115 -17.23 1.28 -2.89
CA GLN A 115 -17.96 2.15 -1.95
C GLN A 115 -16.99 3.12 -1.30
N SER A 116 -17.48 4.27 -0.91
CA SER A 116 -16.65 5.31 -0.30
C SER A 116 -17.37 5.96 0.91
N TYR A 117 -16.57 6.58 1.77
CA TYR A 117 -17.05 7.36 2.90
C TYR A 117 -16.32 8.70 2.99
N PRO A 118 -16.89 9.70 3.70
CA PRO A 118 -16.27 11.01 3.82
C PRO A 118 -14.89 10.94 4.50
N GLY A 119 -13.87 11.49 3.86
CA GLY A 119 -12.48 11.48 4.37
C GLY A 119 -11.72 10.18 4.13
N MET A 120 -12.23 9.28 3.30
CA MET A 120 -11.59 7.99 2.97
C MET A 120 -10.18 8.19 2.42
N PHE A 121 -9.96 9.17 1.53
CA PHE A 121 -8.65 9.42 0.94
C PHE A 121 -7.59 9.73 1.99
N LEU A 122 -7.89 10.59 2.96
CA LEU A 122 -6.95 10.93 4.02
C LEU A 122 -6.65 9.74 4.93
N SER A 123 -7.67 8.96 5.28
CA SER A 123 -7.50 7.73 6.07
C SER A 123 -6.61 6.72 5.37
N VAL A 124 -6.85 6.48 4.08
CA VAL A 124 -6.07 5.55 3.27
C VAL A 124 -4.65 6.08 3.07
N LEU A 125 -4.48 7.37 2.78
CA LEU A 125 -3.17 8.00 2.61
C LEU A 125 -2.30 7.86 3.88
N LEU A 126 -2.86 8.16 5.04
CA LEU A 126 -2.16 8.04 6.31
C LEU A 126 -1.85 6.58 6.64
N SER A 127 -2.81 5.68 6.46
CA SER A 127 -2.62 4.25 6.72
C SER A 127 -1.57 3.64 5.81
N THR A 128 -1.61 3.93 4.50
CA THR A 128 -0.60 3.47 3.53
C THR A 128 0.76 4.09 3.84
N GLY A 129 0.81 5.40 4.04
CA GLY A 129 2.05 6.12 4.30
C GLY A 129 2.75 5.61 5.57
N CYS A 130 2.04 5.56 6.69
CA CYS A 130 2.61 5.09 7.95
C CYS A 130 3.07 3.63 7.87
N SER A 131 2.25 2.72 7.32
CA SER A 131 2.60 1.30 7.25
C SER A 131 3.78 1.04 6.32
N THR A 132 3.78 1.63 5.12
CA THR A 132 4.84 1.37 4.12
C THR A 132 6.14 2.07 4.46
N LEU A 133 6.12 3.31 4.95
CA LEU A 133 7.34 4.00 5.37
C LEU A 133 7.97 3.34 6.59
N LEU A 134 7.17 3.00 7.60
CA LEU A 134 7.68 2.35 8.81
C LEU A 134 8.34 1.02 8.47
N ILE A 135 7.64 0.14 7.76
CA ILE A 135 8.17 -1.18 7.40
C ILE A 135 9.27 -1.07 6.35
N GLY A 136 9.15 -0.16 5.37
CA GLY A 136 10.16 0.04 4.34
C GLY A 136 11.49 0.53 4.90
N VAL A 137 11.49 1.52 5.80
CA VAL A 137 12.71 2.03 6.44
C VAL A 137 13.34 0.99 7.39
N ILE A 138 12.53 0.37 8.25
CA ILE A 138 13.01 -0.68 9.17
C ILE A 138 13.55 -1.86 8.37
N GLY A 139 12.83 -2.30 7.34
CA GLY A 139 13.20 -3.43 6.50
C GLY A 139 14.49 -3.19 5.72
N SER A 140 14.65 -2.02 5.11
CA SER A 140 15.87 -1.67 4.36
C SER A 140 17.10 -1.55 5.27
N LYS A 141 16.94 -0.96 6.44
CA LYS A 141 18.05 -0.74 7.37
C LYS A 141 18.47 -2.02 8.11
N TRP A 142 17.50 -2.77 8.65
CA TRP A 142 17.79 -3.88 9.55
C TRP A 142 17.67 -5.24 8.86
N ALA A 143 16.60 -5.50 8.12
CA ALA A 143 16.41 -6.80 7.50
C ALA A 143 17.31 -7.01 6.27
N MET A 144 17.49 -5.98 5.45
CA MET A 144 18.37 -6.02 4.27
C MET A 144 19.82 -5.58 4.55
N ALA A 145 20.07 -5.02 5.76
CA ALA A 145 21.39 -4.52 6.19
C ALA A 145 22.08 -3.60 5.17
N GLN A 146 21.30 -2.75 4.49
CA GLN A 146 21.83 -1.86 3.45
C GLN A 146 22.50 -0.63 4.06
N SER A 147 23.67 -0.30 3.53
CA SER A 147 24.42 0.92 3.85
C SER A 147 24.80 1.66 2.57
N PRO A 148 24.19 2.81 2.26
CA PRO A 148 23.10 3.52 2.97
C PRO A 148 21.72 2.86 2.76
N PHE A 149 20.81 2.94 3.75
CA PHE A 149 19.49 2.30 3.71
C PHE A 149 18.56 2.88 2.62
N TRP A 150 18.83 4.08 2.16
CA TRP A 150 18.08 4.81 1.14
C TRP A 150 18.61 4.59 -0.28
N LEU A 151 19.42 3.56 -0.55
CA LEU A 151 19.96 3.29 -1.89
C LEU A 151 18.82 3.22 -2.91
N PRO A 152 18.77 4.12 -3.92
CA PRO A 152 17.60 4.27 -4.80
C PRO A 152 17.27 2.99 -5.57
N GLU A 153 18.28 2.26 -6.00
CA GLU A 153 18.17 1.02 -6.80
C GLU A 153 17.42 -0.11 -6.07
N THR A 154 17.41 -0.08 -4.74
CA THR A 154 16.74 -1.08 -3.91
C THR A 154 15.54 -0.51 -3.16
N PHE A 155 15.64 0.70 -2.62
CA PHE A 155 14.59 1.30 -1.80
C PHE A 155 13.32 1.61 -2.59
N ILE A 156 13.44 2.23 -3.78
CA ILE A 156 12.28 2.60 -4.60
C ILE A 156 11.49 1.38 -5.07
N PRO A 157 12.12 0.32 -5.64
CA PRO A 157 11.38 -0.90 -6.00
C PRO A 157 10.72 -1.58 -4.81
N VAL A 158 11.39 -1.65 -3.66
CA VAL A 158 10.81 -2.20 -2.42
C VAL A 158 9.58 -1.40 -2.00
N MET A 159 9.68 -0.07 -1.94
CA MET A 159 8.54 0.80 -1.62
C MET A 159 7.38 0.60 -2.60
N GLY A 160 7.67 0.49 -3.90
CA GLY A 160 6.65 0.20 -4.92
C GLY A 160 5.92 -1.12 -4.67
N MET A 161 6.64 -2.18 -4.32
CA MET A 161 6.05 -3.49 -3.98
C MET A 161 5.21 -3.41 -2.70
N LEU A 162 5.68 -2.74 -1.65
CA LEU A 162 4.94 -2.56 -0.42
C LEU A 162 3.64 -1.79 -0.68
N VAL A 163 3.72 -0.62 -1.33
CA VAL A 163 2.54 0.21 -1.66
C VAL A 163 1.55 -0.56 -2.52
N GLY A 164 2.00 -1.29 -3.55
CA GLY A 164 1.14 -2.05 -4.45
C GLY A 164 0.34 -3.15 -3.75
N ASN A 165 0.98 -3.88 -2.83
CA ASN A 165 0.31 -4.94 -2.06
C ASN A 165 -0.63 -4.35 -0.98
N VAL A 166 -0.18 -3.34 -0.24
CA VAL A 166 -1.01 -2.61 0.74
C VAL A 166 -2.26 -2.03 0.07
N MET A 167 -2.10 -1.38 -1.09
CA MET A 167 -3.19 -0.84 -1.89
C MET A 167 -4.22 -1.92 -2.27
N SER A 168 -3.76 -3.08 -2.70
CA SER A 168 -4.65 -4.18 -3.10
C SER A 168 -5.39 -4.77 -1.90
N GLY A 169 -4.68 -4.98 -0.78
CA GLY A 169 -5.27 -5.44 0.46
C GLY A 169 -6.30 -4.45 1.03
N MET A 170 -5.97 -3.15 1.05
CA MET A 170 -6.90 -2.12 1.53
C MET A 170 -8.17 -2.02 0.67
N ALA A 171 -8.06 -2.15 -0.65
CA ALA A 171 -9.22 -2.11 -1.53
C ALA A 171 -10.21 -3.24 -1.22
N VAL A 172 -9.69 -4.46 -0.96
CA VAL A 172 -10.51 -5.61 -0.55
C VAL A 172 -11.10 -5.38 0.83
N ALA A 173 -10.27 -4.99 1.81
CA ALA A 173 -10.70 -4.77 3.20
C ALA A 173 -11.79 -3.72 3.32
N LEU A 174 -11.61 -2.56 2.69
CA LEU A 174 -12.57 -1.46 2.77
C LEU A 174 -13.88 -1.81 2.04
N SER A 175 -13.80 -2.47 0.88
CA SER A 175 -15.00 -2.93 0.18
C SER A 175 -15.77 -3.97 0.98
N SER A 176 -15.08 -4.92 1.61
CA SER A 176 -15.71 -5.92 2.49
C SER A 176 -16.29 -5.27 3.75
N CYS A 177 -15.51 -4.43 4.43
CA CYS A 177 -15.94 -3.74 5.64
C CYS A 177 -17.22 -2.90 5.42
N LEU A 178 -17.25 -2.06 4.37
CA LEU A 178 -18.39 -1.22 4.06
C LEU A 178 -19.63 -2.05 3.65
N SER A 179 -19.42 -3.12 2.89
CA SER A 179 -20.51 -4.05 2.52
C SER A 179 -21.08 -4.75 3.75
N SER A 180 -20.21 -5.27 4.64
CA SER A 180 -20.63 -5.96 5.85
C SER A 180 -21.31 -5.04 6.86
N VAL A 181 -20.86 -3.78 7.00
CA VAL A 181 -21.56 -2.76 7.81
C VAL A 181 -22.98 -2.52 7.29
N GLY A 182 -23.15 -2.49 5.96
CA GLY A 182 -24.48 -2.34 5.35
C GLY A 182 -25.40 -3.54 5.60
N SER A 183 -24.84 -4.77 5.48
CA SER A 183 -25.62 -6.01 5.61
C SER A 183 -25.94 -6.40 7.05
N HIS A 184 -25.03 -6.10 7.99
CA HIS A 184 -25.19 -6.46 9.42
C HIS A 184 -25.56 -5.28 10.30
N LYS A 185 -26.29 -4.31 9.73
CA LYS A 185 -26.68 -3.08 10.43
C LYS A 185 -27.41 -3.37 11.75
N GLU A 186 -28.44 -4.21 11.72
CA GLU A 186 -29.26 -4.55 12.88
C GLU A 186 -28.45 -5.19 14.02
N HIS A 187 -27.50 -6.05 13.65
CA HIS A 187 -26.63 -6.71 14.61
C HIS A 187 -25.70 -5.70 15.32
N ILE A 188 -25.09 -4.78 14.56
CA ILE A 188 -24.21 -3.74 15.12
C ILE A 188 -25.04 -2.79 16.03
N GLU A 189 -26.24 -2.38 15.60
CA GLU A 189 -27.14 -1.52 16.38
C GLU A 189 -27.58 -2.21 17.68
N THR A 190 -27.84 -3.52 17.65
CA THR A 190 -28.17 -4.31 18.85
C THR A 190 -27.01 -4.30 19.86
N TYR A 191 -25.77 -4.55 19.41
CA TYR A 191 -24.61 -4.46 20.30
C TYR A 191 -24.45 -3.07 20.92
N LEU A 192 -24.62 -2.02 20.12
CA LEU A 192 -24.55 -0.64 20.61
C LEU A 192 -25.67 -0.32 21.62
N ALA A 193 -26.88 -0.86 21.42
CA ALA A 193 -28.01 -0.71 22.34
C ALA A 193 -27.73 -1.41 23.68
N PHE A 194 -27.01 -2.52 23.71
CA PHE A 194 -26.57 -3.20 24.94
C PHE A 194 -25.35 -2.55 25.61
N GLY A 195 -24.86 -1.41 25.09
CA GLY A 195 -23.76 -0.66 25.71
C GLY A 195 -22.37 -1.05 25.27
N ALA A 196 -22.23 -1.82 24.18
CA ALA A 196 -20.94 -2.16 23.62
C ALA A 196 -20.21 -0.89 23.12
N SER A 197 -18.89 -0.89 23.27
CA SER A 197 -18.04 0.15 22.70
C SER A 197 -18.05 0.09 21.16
N ARG A 198 -17.66 1.18 20.50
CA ARG A 198 -17.60 1.25 19.02
C ARG A 198 -16.74 0.15 18.41
N TRP A 199 -15.65 -0.20 19.09
CA TRP A 199 -14.76 -1.26 18.63
C TRP A 199 -15.39 -2.64 18.77
N GLU A 200 -15.98 -2.94 19.91
CA GLU A 200 -16.66 -4.23 20.18
C GLU A 200 -17.82 -4.46 19.21
N ALA A 201 -18.63 -3.44 18.96
CA ALA A 201 -19.74 -3.54 18.00
C ALA A 201 -19.29 -3.76 16.56
N GLY A 202 -18.13 -3.21 16.15
CA GLY A 202 -17.56 -3.37 14.82
C GLY A 202 -16.54 -4.49 14.67
N GLN A 203 -16.18 -5.18 15.76
CA GLN A 203 -15.06 -6.13 15.78
C GLN A 203 -15.26 -7.32 14.84
N SER A 204 -16.45 -7.89 14.79
CA SER A 204 -16.76 -9.02 13.91
C SER A 204 -16.54 -8.66 12.43
N VAL A 205 -17.04 -7.49 12.03
CA VAL A 205 -16.89 -6.96 10.67
C VAL A 205 -15.40 -6.64 10.37
N ALA A 206 -14.68 -6.06 11.35
CA ALA A 206 -13.26 -5.77 11.20
C ALA A 206 -12.44 -7.03 10.96
N VAL A 207 -12.63 -8.06 11.78
CA VAL A 207 -11.89 -9.33 11.68
C VAL A 207 -12.13 -9.99 10.34
N GLU A 208 -13.36 -10.05 9.88
CA GLU A 208 -13.69 -10.62 8.58
C GLU A 208 -13.06 -9.84 7.43
N ALA A 209 -13.15 -8.51 7.43
CA ALA A 209 -12.56 -7.66 6.42
C ALA A 209 -11.03 -7.81 6.35
N VAL A 210 -10.35 -7.84 7.50
CA VAL A 210 -8.90 -8.04 7.57
C VAL A 210 -8.52 -9.45 7.09
N ARG A 211 -9.26 -10.48 7.50
CA ARG A 211 -9.04 -11.86 7.03
C ARG A 211 -9.12 -11.95 5.52
N LEU A 212 -10.17 -11.45 4.90
CA LEU A 212 -10.35 -11.46 3.45
C LEU A 212 -9.25 -10.68 2.71
N ALA A 213 -8.81 -9.57 3.26
CA ALA A 213 -7.75 -8.75 2.68
C ALA A 213 -6.37 -9.42 2.74
N MET A 214 -6.12 -10.27 3.75
CA MET A 214 -4.83 -10.96 3.92
C MET A 214 -4.75 -12.26 3.13
N LEU A 215 -5.87 -12.86 2.71
CA LEU A 215 -5.88 -14.13 1.98
C LEU A 215 -4.97 -14.15 0.74
N PRO A 216 -4.97 -13.12 -0.15
CA PRO A 216 -4.09 -13.12 -1.32
C PRO A 216 -2.62 -13.16 -0.95
N THR A 217 -2.22 -12.42 0.09
CA THR A 217 -0.83 -12.40 0.58
C THR A 217 -0.42 -13.74 1.17
N ILE A 218 -1.28 -14.36 1.98
CA ILE A 218 -1.05 -15.69 2.56
C ILE A 218 -0.91 -16.74 1.46
N ASN A 219 -1.83 -16.75 0.48
CA ASN A 219 -1.79 -17.67 -0.64
C ASN A 219 -0.51 -17.49 -1.47
N GLN A 220 -0.11 -16.24 -1.74
CA GLN A 220 1.13 -15.96 -2.45
C GLN A 220 2.36 -16.49 -1.70
N MET A 221 2.42 -16.30 -0.38
CA MET A 221 3.52 -16.86 0.44
C MET A 221 3.56 -18.39 0.42
N SER A 222 2.40 -19.05 0.33
CA SER A 222 2.32 -20.50 0.34
C SER A 222 2.80 -21.16 -0.95
N VAL A 223 2.71 -20.45 -2.09
CA VAL A 223 3.06 -21.02 -3.41
C VAL A 223 4.40 -20.53 -3.96
N ILE A 224 4.94 -19.45 -3.38
CA ILE A 224 6.19 -18.83 -3.83
C ILE A 224 7.38 -19.78 -3.59
N GLY A 225 8.22 -19.93 -4.58
CA GLY A 225 9.39 -20.81 -4.52
C GLY A 225 9.16 -22.25 -4.96
N LEU A 226 7.91 -22.75 -4.90
CA LEU A 226 7.55 -24.08 -5.42
C LEU A 226 6.87 -24.00 -6.79
N ILE A 227 5.88 -23.12 -6.92
CA ILE A 227 5.06 -23.01 -8.13
C ILE A 227 5.41 -21.72 -8.89
N SER A 228 5.68 -20.62 -8.20
CA SER A 228 6.01 -19.35 -8.83
C SER A 228 7.34 -18.81 -8.37
N ILE A 229 8.15 -18.35 -9.33
CA ILE A 229 9.39 -17.61 -9.08
C ILE A 229 9.10 -16.14 -9.35
N PRO A 230 9.27 -15.23 -8.37
CA PRO A 230 9.00 -13.82 -8.54
C PRO A 230 9.91 -13.17 -9.58
N GLY A 231 9.37 -12.26 -10.38
CA GLY A 231 10.11 -11.57 -11.42
C GLY A 231 11.33 -10.80 -10.90
N MET A 232 11.28 -10.26 -9.69
CA MET A 232 12.41 -9.57 -9.09
C MET A 232 13.57 -10.52 -8.76
N MET A 233 13.28 -11.71 -8.22
CA MET A 233 14.28 -12.76 -8.01
C MET A 233 14.91 -13.18 -9.34
N THR A 234 14.08 -13.41 -10.36
CA THR A 234 14.55 -13.74 -11.72
C THR A 234 15.43 -12.63 -12.30
N GLY A 235 15.03 -11.37 -12.15
CA GLY A 235 15.80 -10.21 -12.59
C GLY A 235 17.18 -10.12 -11.92
N GLN A 236 17.26 -10.39 -10.61
CA GLN A 236 18.55 -10.42 -9.90
C GLN A 236 19.47 -11.56 -10.39
N ILE A 237 18.91 -12.74 -10.63
CA ILE A 237 19.66 -13.89 -11.16
C ILE A 237 20.19 -13.59 -12.58
N LEU A 238 19.33 -13.03 -13.44
CA LEU A 238 19.73 -12.60 -14.79
C LEU A 238 20.77 -11.48 -14.75
N GLY A 239 20.72 -10.59 -13.75
CA GLY A 239 21.71 -9.56 -13.49
C GLY A 239 23.04 -10.08 -12.92
N GLY A 240 23.18 -11.40 -12.74
CA GLY A 240 24.43 -12.03 -12.28
C GLY A 240 24.55 -12.17 -10.77
N ALA A 241 23.50 -11.92 -10.00
CA ALA A 241 23.52 -12.16 -8.56
C ALA A 241 23.49 -13.67 -8.25
N PRO A 242 24.23 -14.13 -7.20
CA PRO A 242 24.15 -15.52 -6.76
C PRO A 242 22.71 -15.91 -6.42
N VAL A 243 22.25 -17.07 -6.89
CA VAL A 243 20.85 -17.54 -6.71
C VAL A 243 20.41 -17.49 -5.25
N MET A 244 21.27 -17.95 -4.33
CA MET A 244 20.94 -17.96 -2.89
C MET A 244 20.78 -16.56 -2.30
N ASN A 245 21.49 -15.56 -2.81
CA ASN A 245 21.29 -14.17 -2.38
C ASN A 245 19.95 -13.62 -2.87
N ALA A 246 19.60 -13.91 -4.12
CA ALA A 246 18.30 -13.54 -4.69
C ALA A 246 17.13 -14.20 -3.91
N VAL A 247 17.27 -15.47 -3.50
CA VAL A 247 16.31 -16.19 -2.67
C VAL A 247 16.12 -15.51 -1.31
N ARG A 248 17.22 -15.24 -0.58
CA ARG A 248 17.17 -14.57 0.73
C ARG A 248 16.55 -13.19 0.64
N TYR A 249 16.93 -12.43 -0.38
CA TYR A 249 16.35 -11.10 -0.63
C TYR A 249 14.84 -11.19 -0.86
N GLN A 250 14.39 -12.14 -1.66
CA GLN A 250 12.96 -12.34 -1.92
C GLN A 250 12.19 -12.78 -0.67
N GLN A 251 12.76 -13.64 0.18
CA GLN A 251 12.14 -14.04 1.45
C GLN A 251 11.92 -12.83 2.37
N ILE A 252 12.94 -11.98 2.52
CA ILE A 252 12.83 -10.75 3.32
C ILE A 252 11.71 -9.86 2.77
N ILE A 253 11.68 -9.62 1.46
CA ILE A 253 10.65 -8.81 0.83
C ILE A 253 9.25 -9.34 1.10
N MET A 254 9.03 -10.65 1.01
CA MET A 254 7.72 -11.25 1.28
C MET A 254 7.26 -11.02 2.71
N PHE A 255 8.17 -11.12 3.69
CA PHE A 255 7.84 -10.80 5.08
C PHE A 255 7.51 -9.31 5.28
N LEU A 256 8.27 -8.41 4.64
CA LEU A 256 7.98 -6.98 4.67
C LEU A 256 6.63 -6.63 4.02
N ILE A 257 6.29 -7.26 2.89
CA ILE A 257 4.99 -7.12 2.22
C ILE A 257 3.86 -7.56 3.15
N SER A 258 3.99 -8.74 3.76
CA SER A 258 2.98 -9.26 4.68
C SER A 258 2.78 -8.32 5.88
N ALA A 259 3.86 -7.88 6.52
CA ALA A 259 3.80 -6.98 7.67
C ALA A 259 3.19 -5.62 7.31
N SER A 260 3.63 -5.00 6.20
CA SER A 260 3.11 -3.70 5.76
C SER A 260 1.63 -3.76 5.36
N THR A 261 1.23 -4.84 4.67
CA THR A 261 -0.17 -5.06 4.28
C THR A 261 -1.05 -5.24 5.51
N ALA A 262 -0.63 -6.06 6.49
CA ALA A 262 -1.38 -6.27 7.72
C ALA A 262 -1.58 -4.96 8.50
N LEU A 263 -0.50 -4.18 8.72
CA LEU A 263 -0.57 -2.90 9.42
C LEU A 263 -1.43 -1.87 8.67
N GLY A 264 -1.25 -1.78 7.35
CA GLY A 264 -2.00 -0.87 6.51
C GLY A 264 -3.50 -1.19 6.49
N VAL A 265 -3.84 -2.45 6.28
CA VAL A 265 -5.23 -2.92 6.29
C VAL A 265 -5.89 -2.72 7.66
N LEU A 266 -5.21 -3.10 8.75
CA LEU A 266 -5.73 -2.95 10.10
C LEU A 266 -6.01 -1.49 10.44
N SER A 267 -5.08 -0.59 10.12
CA SER A 267 -5.25 0.85 10.37
C SER A 267 -6.37 1.47 9.53
N ALA A 268 -6.50 1.06 8.26
CA ALA A 268 -7.57 1.54 7.38
C ALA A 268 -8.96 1.05 7.83
N VAL A 269 -9.09 -0.23 8.23
CA VAL A 269 -10.35 -0.79 8.75
C VAL A 269 -10.73 -0.14 10.08
N ALA A 270 -9.76 0.07 10.99
CA ALA A 270 -10.00 0.77 12.24
C ALA A 270 -10.46 2.21 12.02
N ALA A 271 -9.89 2.92 11.05
CA ALA A 271 -10.33 4.25 10.67
C ALA A 271 -11.76 4.22 10.07
N CYS A 272 -12.07 3.24 9.22
CA CYS A 272 -13.39 3.04 8.65
C CYS A 272 -14.46 2.85 9.73
N ILE A 273 -14.25 1.95 10.69
CA ILE A 273 -15.18 1.70 11.79
C ILE A 273 -15.38 2.96 12.64
N ARG A 274 -14.31 3.71 12.94
CA ARG A 274 -14.41 4.99 13.68
C ARG A 274 -15.24 6.05 12.96
N VAL A 275 -15.27 6.02 11.63
CA VAL A 275 -16.11 6.93 10.82
C VAL A 275 -17.54 6.44 10.72
N MET A 276 -17.76 5.13 10.63
CA MET A 276 -19.09 4.53 10.52
C MET A 276 -19.85 4.59 11.83
N ILE A 277 -19.18 4.38 12.98
CA ILE A 277 -19.80 4.48 14.30
C ILE A 277 -19.38 5.81 14.95
N ASP A 278 -20.33 6.70 15.14
CA ASP A 278 -20.11 8.05 15.68
C ASP A 278 -19.71 8.03 17.18
N ARG A 279 -19.21 9.15 17.70
CA ARG A 279 -18.87 9.31 19.12
C ARG A 279 -20.07 9.13 20.06
N GLN A 280 -21.28 9.26 19.53
CA GLN A 280 -22.55 9.05 20.25
C GLN A 280 -23.05 7.61 20.21
N HIS A 281 -22.18 6.62 19.86
CA HIS A 281 -22.52 5.20 19.72
C HIS A 281 -23.69 4.94 18.75
N ARG A 282 -23.76 5.73 17.67
CA ARG A 282 -24.77 5.56 16.62
C ARG A 282 -24.10 5.08 15.34
N LEU A 283 -24.67 4.06 14.72
CA LEU A 283 -24.27 3.64 13.38
C LEU A 283 -24.81 4.65 12.35
N ARG A 284 -23.93 5.07 11.42
CA ARG A 284 -24.25 6.04 10.36
C ARG A 284 -24.13 5.42 8.97
N PRO A 285 -25.05 4.53 8.57
CA PRO A 285 -25.01 3.90 7.25
C PRO A 285 -25.18 4.91 6.11
N GLU A 286 -25.77 6.07 6.38
CA GLU A 286 -25.94 7.19 5.42
C GLU A 286 -24.60 7.75 4.90
N ARG A 287 -23.49 7.50 5.62
CA ARG A 287 -22.14 7.90 5.22
C ARG A 287 -21.57 7.00 4.14
N ILE A 288 -22.16 5.84 3.91
CA ILE A 288 -21.74 4.92 2.84
C ILE A 288 -22.31 5.46 1.52
N VAL A 289 -21.42 5.89 0.66
CA VAL A 289 -21.78 6.33 -0.69
C VAL A 289 -21.52 5.19 -1.65
N ASN A 290 -22.59 4.67 -2.24
CA ASN A 290 -22.50 3.69 -3.30
C ASN A 290 -22.00 4.37 -4.57
N GLY A 291 -20.84 3.93 -5.07
CA GLY A 291 -20.20 4.46 -6.27
C GLY A 291 -18.80 5.01 -6.00
N ARG A 292 -18.11 5.34 -7.08
CA ARG A 292 -16.73 5.89 -7.01
C ARG A 292 -16.72 7.22 -6.24
N ALA A 293 -15.75 7.38 -5.37
CA ALA A 293 -15.53 8.64 -4.67
C ALA A 293 -15.39 9.81 -5.65
N SER A 294 -16.02 10.93 -5.37
CA SER A 294 -15.86 12.13 -6.19
C SER A 294 -14.67 12.95 -5.69
N ILE A 295 -13.68 13.14 -6.55
CA ILE A 295 -12.44 13.89 -6.26
C ILE A 295 -12.76 15.28 -5.70
N PHE A 296 -13.74 15.97 -6.27
CA PHE A 296 -14.12 17.33 -5.83
C PHE A 296 -14.64 17.37 -4.38
N ARG A 297 -15.36 16.32 -3.96
CA ARG A 297 -15.91 16.26 -2.60
C ARG A 297 -14.80 16.02 -1.57
N ASP A 298 -13.81 15.21 -1.91
CA ASP A 298 -12.71 14.88 -1.02
C ASP A 298 -11.68 16.01 -0.92
N ILE A 299 -11.39 16.72 -2.01
CA ILE A 299 -10.57 17.95 -1.99
C ILE A 299 -11.22 18.99 -1.07
N LYS A 300 -12.54 19.19 -1.16
CA LYS A 300 -13.27 20.09 -0.26
C LYS A 300 -13.17 19.66 1.20
N SER A 301 -13.28 18.36 1.48
CA SER A 301 -13.15 17.83 2.84
C SER A 301 -11.71 17.93 3.38
N LEU A 302 -10.70 17.71 2.53
CA LEU A 302 -9.29 17.90 2.84
C LEU A 302 -8.99 19.37 3.20
N PHE A 303 -9.52 20.31 2.41
CA PHE A 303 -9.31 21.73 2.66
C PHE A 303 -9.98 22.17 3.98
N ILE A 304 -11.17 21.66 4.28
CA ILE A 304 -11.87 21.91 5.55
C ILE A 304 -11.11 21.29 6.73
N SER A 305 -10.56 20.08 6.57
CA SER A 305 -9.78 19.40 7.62
C SER A 305 -8.44 20.07 7.87
N ALA A 306 -7.73 20.45 6.81
CA ALA A 306 -6.49 21.21 6.91
C ALA A 306 -6.73 22.61 7.55
N TRP A 307 -7.82 23.29 7.19
CA TRP A 307 -8.22 24.55 7.78
C TRP A 307 -8.56 24.41 9.27
N LYS A 308 -9.23 23.32 9.67
CA LYS A 308 -9.52 23.04 11.09
C LYS A 308 -8.23 22.76 11.87
N LEU A 309 -7.30 21.98 11.31
CA LEU A 309 -5.97 21.72 11.91
C LEU A 309 -5.17 23.01 12.06
N LEU A 310 -5.13 23.84 11.01
CA LEU A 310 -4.45 25.13 11.04
C LEU A 310 -5.06 26.07 12.10
N LYS A 311 -6.40 26.10 12.18
CA LYS A 311 -7.12 26.85 13.22
C LYS A 311 -6.82 26.35 14.63
N TYR A 312 -6.68 25.03 14.81
CA TYR A 312 -6.32 24.42 16.09
C TYR A 312 -4.88 24.77 16.50
N LEU A 313 -3.93 24.73 15.56
CA LEU A 313 -2.55 25.12 15.78
C LEU A 313 -2.41 26.62 16.08
N VAL A 314 -3.15 27.46 15.38
CA VAL A 314 -3.17 28.91 15.61
C VAL A 314 -3.86 29.26 16.93
N CYS A 315 -4.91 28.52 17.33
CA CYS A 315 -5.61 28.76 18.59
C CYS A 315 -4.82 28.29 19.82
N CYS A 316 -3.96 27.24 19.69
CA CYS A 316 -3.04 26.83 20.75
C CYS A 316 -1.89 27.80 20.98
N CYS A 317 -1.59 28.70 20.02
CA CYS A 317 -0.56 29.72 20.15
C CYS A 317 -1.06 31.06 20.68
N ARG A 318 -2.36 31.19 21.04
CA ARG A 318 -2.89 32.44 21.61
C ARG A 318 -2.74 32.37 23.13
N PRO A 319 -1.91 33.23 23.75
CA PRO A 319 -1.80 33.30 25.20
C PRO A 319 -3.18 33.70 25.79
N GLN A 320 -3.59 32.98 26.80
CA GLN A 320 -4.79 33.25 27.58
C GLN A 320 -4.66 34.62 28.21
N ARG A 321 -5.41 35.59 27.71
CA ARG A 321 -5.55 36.91 28.33
C ARG A 321 -6.38 36.66 29.60
N LYS A 322 -5.75 36.88 30.75
CA LYS A 322 -6.43 36.99 32.05
C LYS A 322 -7.33 38.21 31.97
N ASP A 323 -8.61 38.00 31.91
CA ASP A 323 -9.59 39.02 32.25
C ASP A 323 -9.67 39.05 33.76
N THR A 324 -9.18 40.16 34.31
CA THR A 324 -9.30 40.60 35.70
C THR A 324 -10.78 40.94 35.97
N ASP A 325 -11.18 40.56 37.15
CA ASP A 325 -12.43 40.85 37.84
C ASP A 325 -12.95 42.26 37.62
N GLU A 326 -14.21 42.38 37.23
CA GLU A 326 -15.03 43.53 37.54
C GLU A 326 -16.47 43.08 37.87
N ASP A 327 -16.79 43.27 39.14
CA ASP A 327 -18.02 43.60 39.81
C ASP A 327 -19.37 43.01 39.34
N TYR A 328 -19.82 42.08 40.15
CA TYR A 328 -21.23 41.75 40.29
C TYR A 328 -21.93 42.79 41.16
N HIS A 329 -22.71 43.69 40.57
CA HIS A 329 -23.81 44.36 41.24
C HIS A 329 -25.07 43.52 41.14
N VAL A 330 -25.51 43.09 42.32
CA VAL A 330 -26.80 42.42 42.52
C VAL A 330 -27.85 43.52 42.73
N ASP A 331 -28.78 43.67 41.80
CA ASP A 331 -30.00 44.38 42.02
C ASP A 331 -31.14 43.38 42.21
N HIS A 332 -31.60 43.30 43.46
CA HIS A 332 -32.85 42.69 43.87
C HIS A 332 -33.98 43.66 43.59
N GLU A 333 -34.87 43.35 42.67
CA GLU A 333 -36.27 43.86 42.66
C GLU A 333 -37.18 42.73 42.26
N ASP A 334 -37.81 42.20 43.27
CA ASP A 334 -39.23 42.14 43.64
C ASP A 334 -40.23 42.04 42.46
N GLN A 335 -40.80 40.84 42.25
CA GLN A 335 -42.12 40.70 41.67
C GLN A 335 -42.85 39.51 42.23
N ARG A 336 -43.73 39.87 43.19
CA ARG A 336 -44.79 39.04 43.69
C ARG A 336 -45.82 38.76 42.59
N GLN A 337 -46.33 37.56 42.66
CA GLN A 337 -47.49 37.05 41.97
C GLN A 337 -48.77 37.89 42.26
N PRO A 338 -49.80 37.63 41.46
CA PRO A 338 -50.94 36.89 42.03
C PRO A 338 -51.43 35.71 41.15
N LEU A 339 -51.70 34.62 41.83
CA LEU A 339 -52.73 33.65 41.51
C LEU A 339 -54.10 34.32 41.43
N LEU A 340 -54.91 33.91 40.44
CA LEU A 340 -56.34 33.55 40.66
C LEU A 340 -57.06 33.43 39.28
N ASP A 341 -57.77 32.30 39.17
CA ASP A 341 -59.07 32.04 38.59
C ASP A 341 -59.26 32.04 37.05
N ASN A 342 -59.39 30.90 36.44
CA ASN A 342 -60.66 30.13 36.19
C ASN A 342 -60.33 28.83 35.46
#